data_18ad6555bf2f8ecdc6932c008c63dbe3
#
_entry.id   18ad6555bf2f8ecdc6932c008c63dbe3
#
_cell.length_a   1.000
_cell.length_b   1.000
_cell.length_c   1.000
_cell.angle_alpha   90.00
_cell.angle_beta   90.00
_cell.angle_gamma   90.00
#
_symmetry.space_group_name_H-M   'P 1'
#
loop_
_entity.id
_entity.type
_entity.pdbx_description
1 polymer ?
#
loop_
_entity_poly.entity_id
_entity_poly.type
_entity_poly.pdbx_seq_one_letter_code
_entity_poly.pdbx_strand_id
1 'polypeptide(L)'
;MEAFKRYTPTMVGGAADLAESTKTEFKGGGVFSATHAGRNIAFGIREFAMGAIVNGISLHDGMLKPYGSTFLIFSDYMRNAVRIAALSELQSLFVWTHDSVGLGEDGPTHQPIEHYASLRAIPNLLFIRPADGTETVGAWKVALQHEGGPVALALTRQKVPTLERTSADAVARGAYVVHDPDDAPEVILIATGSEVAVALEAAKRMDVPTRVVSMPCWELFERQGSDYRDEVLPPDVKARLSIEAGVALGWHKWVGDEGDCISIEHFGASAPGPTVLEKFGYTADNVVARALALRERVSS
;
A
#
# COMPACT_ATOMS: atom_id res chain seq x y z
N MET A 1 0.68 8.91 -13.02
CA MET A 1 1.93 9.55 -13.47
C MET A 1 1.71 10.69 -14.47
N GLU A 2 0.89 10.55 -15.51
CA GLU A 2 0.64 11.61 -16.50
C GLU A 2 0.24 12.96 -15.90
N ALA A 3 -0.55 12.97 -14.81
CA ALA A 3 -0.94 14.19 -14.12
C ALA A 3 0.25 14.96 -13.51
N PHE A 4 1.32 14.28 -13.12
CA PHE A 4 2.51 14.89 -12.54
C PHE A 4 3.56 15.28 -13.59
N LYS A 5 3.48 14.76 -14.79
CA LYS A 5 4.50 14.86 -15.85
C LYS A 5 5.07 16.27 -16.03
N ARG A 6 4.20 17.27 -16.06
CA ARG A 6 4.61 18.67 -16.24
C ARG A 6 5.23 19.31 -14.99
N TYR A 7 4.92 18.76 -13.79
CA TYR A 7 5.42 19.27 -12.52
C TYR A 7 6.66 18.55 -12.03
N THR A 8 7.01 17.43 -12.63
CA THR A 8 8.15 16.59 -12.29
C THR A 8 9.05 16.34 -13.49
N PRO A 9 9.64 17.39 -14.09
CA PRO A 9 10.45 17.24 -15.32
C PRO A 9 11.67 16.34 -15.14
N THR A 10 12.17 16.24 -13.92
CA THR A 10 13.34 15.44 -13.53
C THR A 10 13.02 13.97 -13.23
N MET A 11 11.75 13.59 -13.26
CA MET A 11 11.35 12.20 -13.01
C MET A 11 11.64 11.33 -14.24
N VAL A 12 12.42 10.28 -14.06
CA VAL A 12 12.84 9.31 -15.09
C VAL A 12 12.71 7.89 -14.57
N GLY A 13 12.45 6.94 -15.43
CA GLY A 13 12.35 5.54 -15.02
C GLY A 13 11.52 4.71 -15.98
N GLY A 14 11.06 3.56 -15.54
CA GLY A 14 10.28 2.66 -16.39
C GLY A 14 9.95 1.36 -15.68
N ALA A 15 9.62 0.34 -16.45
CA ALA A 15 9.20 -0.94 -15.93
C ALA A 15 10.12 -2.08 -16.42
N ALA A 16 10.12 -3.17 -15.67
CA ALA A 16 10.74 -4.43 -16.05
C ALA A 16 9.85 -5.19 -17.05
N ASP A 17 9.73 -4.63 -18.26
CA ASP A 17 8.91 -5.13 -19.38
C ASP A 17 7.39 -5.20 -19.12
N LEU A 18 6.90 -4.40 -18.17
CA LEU A 18 5.51 -4.38 -17.73
C LEU A 18 4.85 -2.99 -17.82
N ALA A 19 5.41 -2.07 -18.61
CA ALA A 19 4.95 -0.67 -18.65
C ALA A 19 3.47 -0.54 -19.02
N GLU A 20 2.97 -1.35 -19.94
CA GLU A 20 1.56 -1.37 -20.34
C GLU A 20 0.63 -1.82 -19.22
N SER A 21 1.06 -2.80 -18.41
CA SER A 21 0.29 -3.33 -17.30
C SER A 21 0.34 -2.42 -16.06
N THR A 22 1.52 -1.91 -15.73
CA THR A 22 1.75 -1.03 -14.56
C THR A 22 1.30 0.41 -14.80
N LYS A 23 1.07 0.82 -16.07
CA LYS A 23 0.70 2.19 -16.47
C LYS A 23 1.68 3.26 -15.98
N THR A 24 2.97 2.92 -15.97
CA THR A 24 4.03 3.79 -15.44
C THR A 24 4.89 4.45 -16.51
N GLU A 25 4.48 4.38 -17.77
CA GLU A 25 5.13 5.08 -18.87
C GLU A 25 4.66 6.53 -18.98
N PHE A 26 5.58 7.46 -19.25
CA PHE A 26 5.28 8.84 -19.65
C PHE A 26 4.96 8.91 -21.14
N LYS A 27 3.71 9.06 -21.50
CA LYS A 27 3.29 9.22 -22.90
C LYS A 27 3.98 10.41 -23.55
N GLY A 28 4.64 10.17 -24.70
CA GLY A 28 5.43 11.19 -25.38
C GLY A 28 6.69 11.63 -24.61
N GLY A 29 7.10 10.92 -23.57
CA GLY A 29 8.34 11.18 -22.83
C GLY A 29 9.60 10.68 -23.52
N GLY A 30 9.46 9.94 -24.62
CA GLY A 30 10.56 9.32 -25.35
C GLY A 30 11.21 8.16 -24.57
N VAL A 31 11.86 7.27 -25.29
CA VAL A 31 12.64 6.17 -24.70
C VAL A 31 14.09 6.61 -24.59
N PHE A 32 14.66 6.49 -23.39
CA PHE A 32 16.07 6.75 -23.17
C PHE A 32 16.93 5.70 -23.88
N SER A 33 17.88 6.17 -24.66
CA SER A 33 18.82 5.31 -25.40
C SER A 33 20.17 6.01 -25.58
N ALA A 34 21.14 5.31 -26.18
CA ALA A 34 22.45 5.87 -26.49
C ALA A 34 22.39 7.10 -27.42
N THR A 35 21.32 7.28 -28.18
CA THR A 35 21.16 8.34 -29.20
C THR A 35 20.01 9.31 -28.91
N HIS A 36 19.18 9.02 -27.91
CA HIS A 36 17.99 9.85 -27.61
C HIS A 36 17.85 10.07 -26.11
N ALA A 37 17.69 11.32 -25.73
CA ALA A 37 17.27 11.67 -24.38
C ALA A 37 15.76 11.40 -24.25
N GLY A 38 15.38 10.54 -23.28
CA GLY A 38 14.01 10.19 -22.99
C GLY A 38 13.79 10.02 -21.49
N ARG A 39 12.53 10.05 -21.07
CA ARG A 39 12.14 9.86 -19.67
C ARG A 39 11.81 8.43 -19.32
N ASN A 40 11.54 7.58 -20.33
CA ASN A 40 11.19 6.19 -20.15
C ASN A 40 12.42 5.31 -20.38
N ILE A 41 12.73 4.47 -19.40
CA ILE A 41 13.84 3.51 -19.48
C ILE A 41 13.25 2.12 -19.65
N ALA A 42 13.62 1.44 -20.74
CA ALA A 42 13.23 0.06 -20.99
C ALA A 42 14.22 -0.89 -20.29
N PHE A 43 13.90 -1.31 -19.07
CA PHE A 43 14.78 -2.18 -18.27
C PHE A 43 14.77 -3.64 -18.75
N GLY A 44 13.72 -4.09 -19.43
CA GLY A 44 13.48 -5.48 -19.74
C GLY A 44 13.18 -6.30 -18.47
N ILE A 45 13.08 -7.60 -18.58
CA ILE A 45 12.80 -8.53 -17.46
C ILE A 45 14.07 -8.65 -16.58
N ARG A 46 14.37 -7.60 -15.79
CA ARG A 46 15.61 -7.47 -15.00
C ARG A 46 15.37 -6.64 -13.74
N GLU A 47 14.50 -7.08 -12.86
CA GLU A 47 14.06 -6.34 -11.67
C GLU A 47 15.23 -5.94 -10.77
N PHE A 48 16.18 -6.84 -10.52
CA PHE A 48 17.37 -6.51 -9.72
C PHE A 48 18.20 -5.41 -10.39
N ALA A 49 18.51 -5.55 -11.68
CA ALA A 49 19.27 -4.54 -12.41
C ALA A 49 18.53 -3.21 -12.50
N MET A 50 17.20 -3.24 -12.69
CA MET A 50 16.34 -2.05 -12.65
C MET A 50 16.49 -1.33 -11.30
N GLY A 51 16.34 -2.06 -10.18
CA GLY A 51 16.53 -1.48 -8.85
C GLY A 51 17.93 -0.91 -8.63
N ALA A 52 18.97 -1.61 -9.07
CA ALA A 52 20.36 -1.14 -8.97
C ALA A 52 20.61 0.12 -9.82
N ILE A 53 20.05 0.20 -11.02
CA ILE A 53 20.14 1.38 -11.91
C ILE A 53 19.39 2.57 -11.27
N VAL A 54 18.18 2.36 -10.75
CA VAL A 54 17.41 3.38 -10.02
C VAL A 54 18.24 3.91 -8.85
N ASN A 55 18.84 3.03 -8.07
CA ASN A 55 19.71 3.43 -6.96
C ASN A 55 20.93 4.23 -7.43
N GLY A 56 21.58 3.80 -8.52
CA GLY A 56 22.71 4.52 -9.09
C GLY A 56 22.37 5.92 -9.59
N ILE A 57 21.20 6.10 -10.22
CA ILE A 57 20.70 7.40 -10.64
C ILE A 57 20.38 8.28 -9.41
N SER A 58 19.73 7.72 -8.39
CA SER A 58 19.43 8.42 -7.15
C SER A 58 20.70 8.87 -6.42
N LEU A 59 21.75 8.08 -6.46
CA LEU A 59 23.04 8.36 -5.79
C LEU A 59 23.86 9.45 -6.51
N HIS A 60 23.66 9.64 -7.82
CA HIS A 60 24.56 10.42 -8.66
C HIS A 60 24.64 11.90 -8.22
N ASP A 61 23.56 12.62 -8.07
CA ASP A 61 23.61 14.03 -7.63
C ASP A 61 22.26 14.60 -7.12
N GLY A 62 21.25 13.76 -7.03
CA GLY A 62 19.91 14.15 -6.57
C GLY A 62 19.08 15.00 -7.55
N MET A 63 19.60 15.33 -8.74
CA MET A 63 18.84 16.09 -9.75
C MET A 63 17.68 15.31 -10.32
N LEU A 64 17.85 14.02 -10.53
CA LEU A 64 16.83 13.15 -11.09
C LEU A 64 16.02 12.46 -9.98
N LYS A 65 14.74 12.28 -10.21
CA LYS A 65 13.84 11.46 -9.39
C LYS A 65 13.57 10.14 -10.11
N PRO A 66 14.41 9.11 -9.87
CA PRO A 66 14.30 7.85 -10.59
C PRO A 66 13.22 6.96 -10.02
N TYR A 67 12.56 6.17 -10.88
CA TYR A 67 11.63 5.13 -10.44
C TYR A 67 11.83 3.83 -11.25
N GLY A 68 11.52 2.71 -10.58
CA GLY A 68 11.39 1.39 -11.20
C GLY A 68 10.03 0.78 -10.90
N SER A 69 9.43 0.15 -11.90
CA SER A 69 8.10 -0.42 -11.78
C SER A 69 8.03 -1.88 -12.22
N THR A 70 7.24 -2.67 -11.49
CA THR A 70 6.91 -4.05 -11.82
C THR A 70 5.65 -4.46 -11.06
N PHE A 71 5.23 -5.73 -11.10
CA PHE A 71 4.21 -6.25 -10.18
C PHE A 71 4.80 -6.43 -8.78
N LEU A 72 3.97 -6.31 -7.76
CA LEU A 72 4.44 -6.42 -6.37
C LEU A 72 5.14 -7.75 -6.08
N ILE A 73 4.62 -8.86 -6.62
CA ILE A 73 5.24 -10.19 -6.46
C ILE A 73 6.69 -10.21 -6.94
N PHE A 74 7.03 -9.47 -7.99
CA PHE A 74 8.38 -9.42 -8.55
C PHE A 74 9.33 -8.50 -7.77
N SER A 75 8.86 -7.83 -6.70
CA SER A 75 9.73 -7.16 -5.73
C SER A 75 10.72 -8.14 -5.10
N ASP A 76 10.41 -9.44 -5.05
CA ASP A 76 11.31 -10.49 -4.59
C ASP A 76 12.60 -10.56 -5.41
N TYR A 77 12.50 -10.41 -6.74
CA TYR A 77 13.68 -10.40 -7.60
C TYR A 77 14.55 -9.14 -7.42
N MET A 78 14.03 -8.05 -6.92
CA MET A 78 14.77 -6.82 -6.68
C MET A 78 15.01 -6.50 -5.20
N ARG A 79 14.62 -7.41 -4.29
CA ARG A 79 14.63 -7.18 -2.84
C ARG A 79 15.98 -6.67 -2.32
N ASN A 80 17.10 -7.22 -2.80
CA ASN A 80 18.43 -6.75 -2.38
C ASN A 80 18.69 -5.30 -2.82
N ALA A 81 18.33 -4.93 -4.05
CA ALA A 81 18.46 -3.54 -4.51
C ALA A 81 17.62 -2.58 -3.67
N VAL A 82 16.37 -2.96 -3.32
CA VAL A 82 15.51 -2.18 -2.41
C VAL A 82 16.14 -2.03 -1.03
N ARG A 83 16.69 -3.12 -0.48
CA ARG A 83 17.38 -3.10 0.81
C ARG A 83 18.61 -2.17 0.79
N ILE A 84 19.39 -2.17 -0.29
CA ILE A 84 20.53 -1.26 -0.44
C ILE A 84 20.08 0.18 -0.56
N ALA A 85 18.98 0.47 -1.28
CA ALA A 85 18.40 1.81 -1.30
C ALA A 85 18.04 2.30 0.10
N ALA A 86 17.39 1.45 0.90
CA ALA A 86 16.99 1.75 2.26
C ALA A 86 18.21 1.94 3.22
N LEU A 87 19.22 1.08 3.10
CA LEU A 87 20.45 1.16 3.88
C LEU A 87 21.24 2.45 3.58
N SER A 88 21.22 2.90 2.33
CA SER A 88 21.93 4.09 1.86
C SER A 88 21.06 5.35 1.85
N GLU A 89 19.82 5.26 2.37
CA GLU A 89 18.85 6.37 2.47
C GLU A 89 18.60 7.08 1.11
N LEU A 90 18.60 6.30 0.02
CA LEU A 90 18.44 6.83 -1.34
C LEU A 90 16.98 7.17 -1.64
N GLN A 91 16.74 8.28 -2.34
CA GLN A 91 15.41 8.68 -2.83
C GLN A 91 14.98 7.87 -4.06
N SER A 92 15.08 6.56 -3.99
CA SER A 92 14.63 5.64 -5.03
C SER A 92 13.14 5.39 -4.91
N LEU A 93 12.42 5.48 -6.04
CA LEU A 93 10.97 5.21 -6.06
C LEU A 93 10.71 3.85 -6.68
N PHE A 94 9.91 3.04 -5.99
CA PHE A 94 9.46 1.74 -6.47
C PHE A 94 7.93 1.77 -6.63
N VAL A 95 7.45 1.45 -7.83
CA VAL A 95 6.02 1.46 -8.13
C VAL A 95 5.59 0.05 -8.47
N TRP A 96 4.94 -0.61 -7.53
CA TRP A 96 4.51 -1.98 -7.67
C TRP A 96 3.00 -2.06 -7.79
N THR A 97 2.52 -2.59 -8.90
CA THR A 97 1.10 -2.83 -9.12
C THR A 97 0.74 -4.29 -8.87
N HIS A 98 -0.55 -4.64 -9.04
CA HIS A 98 -1.02 -6.01 -8.83
C HIS A 98 -0.76 -6.45 -7.38
N ASP A 99 -1.18 -5.62 -6.44
CA ASP A 99 -0.77 -5.66 -5.03
C ASP A 99 -1.36 -6.82 -4.22
N SER A 100 -2.42 -7.49 -4.68
CA SER A 100 -3.13 -8.49 -3.87
C SER A 100 -3.73 -9.63 -4.70
N VAL A 101 -4.34 -10.59 -4.02
CA VAL A 101 -5.13 -11.67 -4.65
C VAL A 101 -6.27 -11.15 -5.55
N GLY A 102 -6.66 -9.88 -5.37
CA GLY A 102 -7.63 -9.18 -6.20
C GLY A 102 -7.20 -9.01 -7.67
N LEU A 103 -5.92 -9.25 -7.99
CA LEU A 103 -5.45 -9.29 -9.39
C LEU A 103 -6.10 -10.41 -10.21
N GLY A 104 -6.48 -11.51 -9.55
CA GLY A 104 -7.39 -12.51 -10.11
C GLY A 104 -6.74 -13.68 -10.82
N GLU A 105 -7.03 -13.85 -12.10
CA GLU A 105 -6.83 -15.09 -12.88
C GLU A 105 -5.37 -15.48 -13.09
N ASP A 106 -4.42 -14.54 -13.00
CA ASP A 106 -2.97 -14.85 -13.05
C ASP A 106 -2.54 -15.82 -11.94
N GLY A 107 -3.31 -15.86 -10.85
CA GLY A 107 -3.23 -16.90 -9.83
C GLY A 107 -2.05 -16.77 -8.88
N PRO A 108 -1.74 -17.84 -8.11
CA PRO A 108 -0.81 -17.82 -6.98
C PRO A 108 0.60 -17.35 -7.31
N THR A 109 1.07 -17.58 -8.52
CA THR A 109 2.42 -17.15 -8.95
C THR A 109 2.55 -15.63 -9.09
N HIS A 110 1.43 -14.91 -9.12
CA HIS A 110 1.37 -13.45 -9.29
C HIS A 110 0.72 -12.73 -8.10
N GLN A 111 0.13 -13.49 -7.16
CA GLN A 111 -0.62 -12.97 -6.01
C GLN A 111 0.28 -12.83 -4.77
N PRO A 112 0.63 -11.58 -4.36
CA PRO A 112 1.42 -11.36 -3.13
C PRO A 112 0.60 -11.77 -1.90
N ILE A 113 1.25 -12.40 -0.94
CA ILE A 113 0.68 -12.82 0.35
C ILE A 113 1.55 -12.29 1.50
N GLU A 114 2.82 -12.73 1.56
CA GLU A 114 3.78 -12.35 2.60
C GLU A 114 4.54 -11.05 2.31
N HIS A 115 4.38 -10.50 1.12
CA HIS A 115 5.20 -9.39 0.60
C HIS A 115 5.04 -8.12 1.44
N TYR A 116 3.82 -7.79 1.91
CA TYR A 116 3.61 -6.60 2.73
C TYR A 116 4.42 -6.66 4.03
N ALA A 117 4.30 -7.76 4.78
CA ALA A 117 5.04 -7.95 6.02
C ALA A 117 6.55 -7.96 5.78
N SER A 118 7.00 -8.65 4.75
CA SER A 118 8.41 -8.76 4.41
C SER A 118 9.03 -7.43 3.96
N LEU A 119 8.29 -6.58 3.27
CA LEU A 119 8.74 -5.27 2.82
C LEU A 119 8.72 -4.25 3.95
N ARG A 120 7.68 -4.23 4.80
CA ARG A 120 7.61 -3.44 6.02
C ARG A 120 8.72 -3.77 7.02
N ALA A 121 9.29 -4.97 6.95
CA ALA A 121 10.45 -5.36 7.76
C ALA A 121 11.78 -4.73 7.31
N ILE A 122 11.84 -4.05 6.17
CA ILE A 122 13.06 -3.35 5.70
C ILE A 122 13.12 -1.97 6.38
N PRO A 123 14.11 -1.71 7.26
CA PRO A 123 14.27 -0.38 7.86
C PRO A 123 14.43 0.71 6.80
N ASN A 124 13.91 1.91 7.08
CA ASN A 124 13.96 3.09 6.23
C ASN A 124 13.20 2.98 4.88
N LEU A 125 12.53 1.88 4.60
CA LEU A 125 11.61 1.80 3.46
C LEU A 125 10.23 2.33 3.88
N LEU A 126 9.69 3.32 3.18
CA LEU A 126 8.26 3.64 3.29
C LEU A 126 7.48 2.76 2.32
N PHE A 127 6.61 1.91 2.88
CA PHE A 127 5.73 1.05 2.09
C PHE A 127 4.29 1.58 2.15
N ILE A 128 3.82 2.18 1.05
CA ILE A 128 2.53 2.86 0.99
C ILE A 128 1.56 2.08 0.12
N ARG A 129 0.42 1.69 0.69
CA ARG A 129 -0.66 0.96 0.02
C ARG A 129 -1.96 1.78 0.06
N PRO A 130 -2.18 2.67 -0.94
CA PRO A 130 -3.32 3.59 -0.96
C PRO A 130 -4.64 2.87 -1.28
N ALA A 131 -5.74 3.37 -0.69
CA ALA A 131 -7.08 2.81 -0.84
C ALA A 131 -7.75 3.13 -2.19
N ASP A 132 -7.51 4.34 -2.70
CA ASP A 132 -8.18 4.86 -3.89
C ASP A 132 -7.33 5.88 -4.66
N GLY A 133 -7.95 6.57 -5.63
CA GLY A 133 -7.29 7.61 -6.41
C GLY A 133 -6.83 8.80 -5.58
N THR A 134 -7.59 9.21 -4.57
CA THR A 134 -7.26 10.33 -3.68
C THR A 134 -6.03 10.01 -2.83
N GLU A 135 -6.02 8.85 -2.19
CA GLU A 135 -4.83 8.39 -1.44
C GLU A 135 -3.63 8.13 -2.36
N THR A 136 -3.86 7.67 -3.60
CA THR A 136 -2.78 7.51 -4.58
C THR A 136 -2.09 8.85 -4.89
N VAL A 137 -2.84 9.94 -4.99
CA VAL A 137 -2.25 11.30 -5.12
C VAL A 137 -1.42 11.65 -3.90
N GLY A 138 -1.92 11.37 -2.70
CA GLY A 138 -1.19 11.57 -1.44
C GLY A 138 0.08 10.74 -1.36
N ALA A 139 0.02 9.46 -1.75
CA ALA A 139 1.15 8.55 -1.80
C ALA A 139 2.26 9.06 -2.74
N TRP A 140 1.89 9.55 -3.93
CA TRP A 140 2.84 10.19 -4.83
C TRP A 140 3.43 11.49 -4.26
N LYS A 141 2.61 12.31 -3.57
CA LYS A 141 3.11 13.51 -2.88
C LYS A 141 4.17 13.15 -1.85
N VAL A 142 3.90 12.17 -0.99
CA VAL A 142 4.88 11.65 -0.02
C VAL A 142 6.12 11.13 -0.73
N ALA A 143 5.97 10.29 -1.76
CA ALA A 143 7.08 9.69 -2.49
C ALA A 143 8.02 10.73 -3.12
N LEU A 144 7.47 11.83 -3.64
CA LEU A 144 8.26 12.89 -4.27
C LEU A 144 8.94 13.83 -3.27
N GLN A 145 8.39 13.94 -2.04
CA GLN A 145 8.88 14.85 -0.99
C GLN A 145 9.77 14.16 0.05
N HIS A 146 9.70 12.83 0.15
CA HIS A 146 10.48 12.09 1.14
C HIS A 146 11.97 12.06 0.78
N GLU A 147 12.83 12.43 1.74
CA GLU A 147 14.29 12.51 1.55
C GLU A 147 15.06 11.47 2.38
N GLY A 148 14.41 10.80 3.33
CA GLY A 148 15.08 9.91 4.29
C GLY A 148 15.15 8.43 3.85
N GLY A 149 15.03 8.11 2.55
CA GLY A 149 15.09 6.74 2.06
C GLY A 149 14.15 6.46 0.88
N PRO A 150 14.08 5.21 0.42
CA PRO A 150 13.21 4.83 -0.68
C PRO A 150 11.74 4.78 -0.28
N VAL A 151 10.89 5.02 -1.27
CA VAL A 151 9.43 4.87 -1.13
C VAL A 151 8.92 3.84 -2.12
N ALA A 152 8.13 2.90 -1.64
CA ALA A 152 7.44 1.90 -2.44
C ALA A 152 5.93 2.13 -2.41
N LEU A 153 5.33 2.22 -3.59
CA LEU A 153 3.88 2.33 -3.78
C LEU A 153 3.33 0.97 -4.21
N ALA A 154 2.47 0.37 -3.39
CA ALA A 154 1.75 -0.86 -3.72
C ALA A 154 0.35 -0.51 -4.21
N LEU A 155 0.09 -0.70 -5.52
CA LEU A 155 -1.12 -0.25 -6.19
C LEU A 155 -1.96 -1.42 -6.67
N THR A 156 -3.29 -1.32 -6.48
CA THR A 156 -4.23 -2.35 -6.96
C THR A 156 -4.29 -2.44 -8.48
N ARG A 157 -4.49 -3.65 -9.00
CA ARG A 157 -4.82 -3.88 -10.41
C ARG A 157 -6.26 -3.58 -10.73
N GLN A 158 -7.17 -3.99 -9.84
CA GLN A 158 -8.60 -3.82 -10.04
C GLN A 158 -9.03 -2.37 -9.84
N LYS A 159 -10.19 -2.04 -10.41
CA LYS A 159 -10.83 -0.75 -10.16
C LYS A 159 -11.34 -0.70 -8.72
N VAL A 160 -11.07 0.39 -8.05
CA VAL A 160 -11.59 0.70 -6.72
C VAL A 160 -12.49 1.94 -6.80
N PRO A 161 -13.52 2.06 -5.95
CA PRO A 161 -14.33 3.28 -5.86
C PRO A 161 -13.49 4.45 -5.33
N THR A 162 -13.81 5.67 -5.74
CA THR A 162 -13.35 6.86 -5.01
C THR A 162 -14.17 7.00 -3.74
N LEU A 163 -13.50 7.06 -2.60
CA LEU A 163 -14.12 7.11 -1.29
C LEU A 163 -14.30 8.57 -0.85
N GLU A 164 -15.44 8.90 -0.26
CA GLU A 164 -15.79 10.30 0.03
C GLU A 164 -14.89 10.97 1.06
N ARG A 165 -14.33 10.21 2.01
CA ARG A 165 -13.56 10.73 3.15
C ARG A 165 -12.07 10.43 3.09
N THR A 166 -11.56 9.88 2.00
CA THR A 166 -10.12 9.73 1.81
C THR A 166 -9.47 11.10 1.55
N SER A 167 -8.26 11.27 2.05
CA SER A 167 -7.54 12.54 1.99
C SER A 167 -6.10 12.34 1.49
N ALA A 168 -5.74 13.06 0.43
CA ALA A 168 -4.39 13.04 -0.09
C ALA A 168 -3.36 13.60 0.92
N ASP A 169 -3.74 14.60 1.71
CA ASP A 169 -2.83 15.18 2.71
C ASP A 169 -2.68 14.30 3.94
N ALA A 170 -3.73 13.55 4.32
CA ALA A 170 -3.69 12.67 5.48
C ALA A 170 -2.80 11.43 5.27
N VAL A 171 -2.52 11.03 4.03
CA VAL A 171 -1.57 9.94 3.73
C VAL A 171 -0.19 10.19 4.35
N ALA A 172 0.25 11.44 4.42
CA ALA A 172 1.52 11.81 5.04
C ALA A 172 1.60 11.50 6.54
N ARG A 173 0.45 11.26 7.20
CA ARG A 173 0.39 10.81 8.61
C ARG A 173 0.44 9.29 8.77
N GLY A 174 0.32 8.53 7.68
CA GLY A 174 0.42 7.07 7.65
C GLY A 174 -0.86 6.32 8.01
N ALA A 175 -1.67 6.85 8.93
CA ALA A 175 -3.02 6.38 9.23
C ALA A 175 -3.89 7.55 9.66
N TYR A 176 -5.19 7.46 9.38
CA TYR A 176 -6.17 8.48 9.77
C TYR A 176 -7.60 7.93 9.72
N VAL A 177 -8.50 8.59 10.43
CA VAL A 177 -9.92 8.22 10.50
C VAL A 177 -10.63 8.59 9.22
N VAL A 178 -11.27 7.63 8.54
CA VAL A 178 -12.11 7.84 7.34
C VAL A 178 -13.60 7.73 7.63
N HIS A 179 -13.96 7.16 8.77
CA HIS A 179 -15.32 7.15 9.30
C HIS A 179 -15.27 7.12 10.82
N ASP A 180 -16.03 8.01 11.45
CA ASP A 180 -16.19 8.05 12.90
C ASP A 180 -17.68 8.01 13.24
N PRO A 181 -18.11 7.22 14.24
CA PRO A 181 -19.47 7.23 14.72
C PRO A 181 -19.76 8.52 15.51
N ASP A 182 -21.04 8.82 15.76
CA ASP A 182 -21.43 9.97 16.59
C ASP A 182 -21.09 9.77 18.08
N ASP A 183 -21.14 8.54 18.55
CA ASP A 183 -20.76 8.13 19.90
C ASP A 183 -19.31 7.63 19.94
N ALA A 184 -18.74 7.45 21.14
CA ALA A 184 -17.41 6.87 21.32
C ALA A 184 -17.33 5.48 20.65
N PRO A 185 -16.30 5.19 19.85
CA PRO A 185 -16.22 3.93 19.13
C PRO A 185 -16.04 2.75 20.09
N GLU A 186 -16.82 1.70 19.90
CA GLU A 186 -16.70 0.41 20.58
C GLU A 186 -15.85 -0.57 19.77
N VAL A 187 -15.79 -0.37 18.43
CA VAL A 187 -15.03 -1.18 17.49
C VAL A 187 -14.21 -0.28 16.57
N ILE A 188 -12.98 -0.69 16.26
CA ILE A 188 -12.13 -0.03 15.26
C ILE A 188 -11.80 -1.03 14.15
N LEU A 189 -12.20 -0.71 12.92
CA LEU A 189 -11.78 -1.42 11.70
C LEU A 189 -10.56 -0.69 11.12
N ILE A 190 -9.44 -1.39 10.97
CA ILE A 190 -8.20 -0.83 10.41
C ILE A 190 -7.94 -1.50 9.08
N ALA A 191 -7.95 -0.75 7.98
CA ALA A 191 -7.75 -1.32 6.65
C ALA A 191 -6.71 -0.58 5.83
N THR A 192 -6.14 -1.26 4.84
CA THR A 192 -5.22 -0.67 3.86
C THR A 192 -5.66 -1.01 2.44
N GLY A 193 -5.24 -0.21 1.47
CA GLY A 193 -5.50 -0.51 0.06
C GLY A 193 -6.98 -0.67 -0.26
N SER A 194 -7.30 -1.56 -1.17
CA SER A 194 -8.68 -1.81 -1.61
C SER A 194 -9.63 -2.26 -0.50
N GLU A 195 -9.11 -2.79 0.61
CA GLU A 195 -9.90 -3.30 1.73
C GLU A 195 -10.55 -2.19 2.57
N VAL A 196 -10.08 -0.93 2.46
CA VAL A 196 -10.73 0.23 3.11
C VAL A 196 -12.19 0.39 2.65
N ALA A 197 -12.47 0.13 1.37
CA ALA A 197 -13.84 0.16 0.86
C ALA A 197 -14.73 -0.91 1.52
N VAL A 198 -14.19 -2.11 1.77
CA VAL A 198 -14.89 -3.21 2.44
C VAL A 198 -15.16 -2.84 3.91
N ALA A 199 -14.18 -2.26 4.60
CA ALA A 199 -14.33 -1.81 5.99
C ALA A 199 -15.40 -0.72 6.13
N LEU A 200 -15.43 0.27 5.21
CA LEU A 200 -16.46 1.32 5.20
C LEU A 200 -17.86 0.76 4.94
N GLU A 201 -17.98 -0.21 4.04
CA GLU A 201 -19.27 -0.86 3.78
C GLU A 201 -19.72 -1.72 4.98
N ALA A 202 -18.79 -2.37 5.67
CA ALA A 202 -19.10 -3.10 6.89
C ALA A 202 -19.56 -2.16 8.00
N ALA A 203 -18.87 -1.03 8.22
CA ALA A 203 -19.24 -0.07 9.26
C ALA A 203 -20.67 0.48 9.09
N LYS A 204 -21.16 0.66 7.85
CA LYS A 204 -22.54 1.06 7.58
C LYS A 204 -23.59 0.03 8.02
N ARG A 205 -23.19 -1.24 8.18
CA ARG A 205 -24.07 -2.36 8.54
C ARG A 205 -23.94 -2.74 10.01
N MET A 206 -23.02 -2.09 10.75
CA MET A 206 -22.84 -2.31 12.17
C MET A 206 -23.90 -1.58 12.99
N ASP A 207 -24.48 -2.27 13.96
CA ASP A 207 -25.43 -1.70 14.94
C ASP A 207 -24.72 -1.11 16.17
N VAL A 208 -23.39 -1.10 16.16
CA VAL A 208 -22.54 -0.59 17.26
C VAL A 208 -21.64 0.53 16.76
N PRO A 209 -21.28 1.51 17.60
CA PRO A 209 -20.38 2.60 17.25
C PRO A 209 -19.06 2.07 16.69
N THR A 210 -18.84 2.25 15.39
CA THR A 210 -17.69 1.66 14.69
C THR A 210 -16.89 2.72 13.95
N ARG A 211 -15.61 2.83 14.30
CA ARG A 211 -14.65 3.69 13.61
C ARG A 211 -13.97 2.92 12.48
N VAL A 212 -13.70 3.58 11.35
CA VAL A 212 -12.85 3.04 10.29
C VAL A 212 -11.60 3.91 10.13
N VAL A 213 -10.46 3.26 10.15
CA VAL A 213 -9.14 3.85 9.97
C VAL A 213 -8.55 3.35 8.64
N SER A 214 -8.19 4.25 7.74
CA SER A 214 -7.29 3.93 6.63
C SER A 214 -5.86 4.05 7.12
N MET A 215 -5.06 2.99 6.91
CA MET A 215 -3.66 2.92 7.33
C MET A 215 -2.74 2.62 6.14
N PRO A 216 -2.60 3.55 5.19
CA PRO A 216 -1.80 3.33 3.99
C PRO A 216 -0.31 3.11 4.24
N CYS A 217 0.25 3.59 5.37
CA CYS A 217 1.68 3.47 5.65
C CYS A 217 1.97 3.35 7.15
N TRP A 218 2.43 2.18 7.60
CA TRP A 218 2.75 1.93 9.00
C TRP A 218 3.90 2.79 9.51
N GLU A 219 4.95 2.92 8.70
CA GLU A 219 6.18 3.63 9.04
C GLU A 219 5.93 5.13 9.29
N LEU A 220 5.04 5.74 8.51
CA LEU A 220 4.65 7.13 8.71
C LEU A 220 3.77 7.31 9.95
N PHE A 221 2.86 6.37 10.21
CA PHE A 221 2.03 6.42 11.41
C PHE A 221 2.84 6.21 12.68
N GLU A 222 3.82 5.32 12.65
CA GLU A 222 4.72 5.09 13.78
C GLU A 222 5.54 6.33 14.17
N ARG A 223 5.89 7.17 13.19
CA ARG A 223 6.61 8.42 13.41
C ARG A 223 5.75 9.54 14.01
N GLN A 224 4.42 9.37 14.09
CA GLN A 224 3.54 10.36 14.70
C GLN A 224 3.73 10.36 16.24
N GLY A 225 3.45 11.51 16.86
CA GLY A 225 3.39 11.62 18.31
C GLY A 225 2.32 10.70 18.92
N SER A 226 2.49 10.34 20.20
CA SER A 226 1.54 9.50 20.95
C SER A 226 0.12 10.04 20.87
N ASP A 227 -0.04 11.35 21.09
CA ASP A 227 -1.37 11.97 21.13
C ASP A 227 -2.15 11.74 19.83
N TYR A 228 -1.49 11.89 18.67
CA TYR A 228 -2.14 11.62 17.38
C TYR A 228 -2.43 10.13 17.18
N ARG A 229 -1.51 9.26 17.59
CA ARG A 229 -1.75 7.81 17.49
C ARG A 229 -2.91 7.38 18.36
N ASP A 230 -3.00 7.93 19.57
CA ASP A 230 -4.08 7.64 20.51
C ASP A 230 -5.41 8.29 20.08
N GLU A 231 -5.38 9.42 19.37
CA GLU A 231 -6.56 10.01 18.72
C GLU A 231 -7.13 9.07 17.65
N VAL A 232 -6.25 8.51 16.77
CA VAL A 232 -6.65 7.62 15.67
C VAL A 232 -7.04 6.24 16.20
N LEU A 233 -6.25 5.68 17.12
CA LEU A 233 -6.42 4.36 17.73
C LEU A 233 -6.51 4.50 19.26
N PRO A 234 -7.65 4.95 19.82
CA PRO A 234 -7.82 5.14 21.24
C PRO A 234 -7.45 3.88 22.04
N PRO A 235 -6.52 3.98 23.03
CA PRO A 235 -5.98 2.81 23.75
C PRO A 235 -7.03 2.03 24.52
N ASP A 236 -8.13 2.66 24.90
CA ASP A 236 -9.23 2.03 25.62
C ASP A 236 -10.12 1.14 24.73
N VAL A 237 -10.11 1.35 23.41
CA VAL A 237 -10.86 0.52 22.46
C VAL A 237 -10.02 -0.68 22.08
N LYS A 238 -10.34 -1.85 22.66
CA LYS A 238 -9.63 -3.11 22.46
C LYS A 238 -10.15 -3.93 21.26
N ALA A 239 -11.42 -3.77 20.92
CA ALA A 239 -12.02 -4.45 19.77
C ALA A 239 -11.53 -3.82 18.45
N ARG A 240 -10.29 -4.16 18.08
CA ARG A 240 -9.64 -3.71 16.86
C ARG A 240 -9.48 -4.86 15.87
N LEU A 241 -10.03 -4.69 14.67
CA LEU A 241 -9.97 -5.68 13.59
C LEU A 241 -9.21 -5.11 12.41
N SER A 242 -8.10 -5.75 12.03
CA SER A 242 -7.40 -5.39 10.79
C SER A 242 -7.97 -6.14 9.58
N ILE A 243 -7.92 -5.47 8.41
CA ILE A 243 -8.43 -6.02 7.15
C ILE A 243 -7.39 -5.72 6.07
N GLU A 244 -6.59 -6.71 5.71
CA GLU A 244 -5.57 -6.60 4.67
C GLU A 244 -5.39 -7.94 3.94
N ALA A 245 -5.40 -7.93 2.60
CA ALA A 245 -5.27 -9.12 1.77
C ALA A 245 -3.82 -9.64 1.70
N GLY A 246 -3.27 -10.01 2.84
CA GLY A 246 -1.94 -10.56 3.06
C GLY A 246 -1.88 -11.27 4.41
N VAL A 247 -0.67 -11.71 4.84
CA VAL A 247 -0.49 -12.38 6.14
C VAL A 247 -0.73 -11.43 7.32
N ALA A 248 -1.19 -11.98 8.45
CA ALA A 248 -1.42 -11.20 9.68
C ALA A 248 -0.13 -10.70 10.35
N LEU A 249 1.03 -11.19 9.91
CA LEU A 249 2.31 -10.90 10.55
C LEU A 249 2.58 -9.39 10.71
N GLY A 250 2.73 -8.96 11.94
CA GLY A 250 2.99 -7.56 12.31
C GLY A 250 1.73 -6.76 12.69
N TRP A 251 0.53 -7.19 12.33
CA TRP A 251 -0.71 -6.48 12.64
C TRP A 251 -1.02 -6.38 14.13
N HIS A 252 -0.53 -7.33 14.96
CA HIS A 252 -0.69 -7.28 16.43
C HIS A 252 -0.19 -5.94 17.02
N LYS A 253 0.76 -5.28 16.38
CA LYS A 253 1.25 -3.96 16.79
C LYS A 253 0.14 -2.91 16.84
N TRP A 254 -0.84 -3.00 15.95
CA TRP A 254 -1.91 -2.04 15.78
C TRP A 254 -3.25 -2.50 16.38
N VAL A 255 -3.53 -3.78 16.26
CA VAL A 255 -4.76 -4.34 16.81
C VAL A 255 -4.63 -4.68 18.32
N GLY A 256 -3.40 -4.85 18.82
CA GLY A 256 -3.14 -5.25 20.22
C GLY A 256 -3.35 -6.74 20.48
N ASP A 257 -3.17 -7.14 21.73
CA ASP A 257 -3.23 -8.55 22.13
C ASP A 257 -4.65 -9.14 22.08
N GLU A 258 -5.65 -8.30 22.23
CA GLU A 258 -7.07 -8.69 22.22
C GLU A 258 -7.70 -8.57 20.83
N GLY A 259 -7.03 -7.90 19.91
CA GLY A 259 -7.51 -7.66 18.54
C GLY A 259 -7.56 -8.91 17.65
N ASP A 260 -8.00 -8.72 16.43
CA ASP A 260 -8.11 -9.79 15.44
C ASP A 260 -7.76 -9.30 14.03
N CYS A 261 -7.54 -10.23 13.08
CA CYS A 261 -7.13 -9.94 11.71
C CYS A 261 -7.97 -10.72 10.70
N ILE A 262 -8.46 -10.06 9.66
CA ILE A 262 -8.88 -10.72 8.42
C ILE A 262 -7.66 -10.70 7.50
N SER A 263 -7.02 -11.85 7.33
CA SER A 263 -5.75 -12.07 6.65
C SER A 263 -5.79 -13.30 5.74
N ILE A 264 -4.73 -13.52 5.00
CA ILE A 264 -4.55 -14.72 4.14
C ILE A 264 -3.30 -15.43 4.62
N GLU A 265 -3.47 -16.64 5.16
CA GLU A 265 -2.37 -17.47 5.69
C GLU A 265 -2.06 -18.66 4.75
N HIS A 266 -2.42 -18.54 3.48
CA HIS A 266 -2.18 -19.53 2.43
C HIS A 266 -1.96 -18.85 1.08
N PHE A 267 -1.44 -19.58 0.11
CA PHE A 267 -1.29 -19.04 -1.25
C PHE A 267 -2.66 -18.78 -1.89
N GLY A 268 -2.67 -17.90 -2.89
CA GLY A 268 -3.85 -17.49 -3.62
C GLY A 268 -4.45 -18.58 -4.51
N ALA A 269 -5.39 -18.19 -5.34
CA ALA A 269 -6.07 -19.07 -6.29
C ALA A 269 -6.36 -18.37 -7.61
N SER A 270 -6.37 -19.11 -8.71
CA SER A 270 -6.72 -18.58 -10.03
C SER A 270 -8.23 -18.59 -10.23
N ALA A 271 -8.83 -17.40 -10.16
CA ALA A 271 -10.23 -17.14 -10.44
C ALA A 271 -10.44 -15.63 -10.66
N PRO A 272 -11.61 -15.15 -11.10
CA PRO A 272 -11.88 -13.70 -11.12
C PRO A 272 -11.62 -13.04 -9.77
N GLY A 273 -10.93 -11.91 -9.77
CA GLY A 273 -10.48 -11.22 -8.54
C GLY A 273 -11.58 -11.04 -7.48
N PRO A 274 -12.79 -10.55 -7.82
CA PRO A 274 -13.90 -10.45 -6.86
C PRO A 274 -14.28 -11.79 -6.23
N THR A 275 -14.26 -12.88 -7.02
CA THR A 275 -14.54 -14.23 -6.50
C THR A 275 -13.47 -14.70 -5.51
N VAL A 276 -12.19 -14.43 -5.80
CA VAL A 276 -11.09 -14.77 -4.88
C VAL A 276 -11.25 -14.00 -3.58
N LEU A 277 -11.44 -12.67 -3.65
CA LEU A 277 -11.64 -11.84 -2.47
C LEU A 277 -12.84 -12.29 -1.64
N GLU A 278 -13.99 -12.60 -2.28
CA GLU A 278 -15.18 -13.11 -1.59
C GLU A 278 -14.89 -14.44 -0.88
N LYS A 279 -14.28 -15.40 -1.58
CA LYS A 279 -13.98 -16.73 -1.02
C LYS A 279 -12.96 -16.69 0.11
N PHE A 280 -12.07 -15.71 0.10
CA PHE A 280 -11.08 -15.49 1.14
C PHE A 280 -11.59 -14.59 2.28
N GLY A 281 -12.88 -14.23 2.26
CA GLY A 281 -13.54 -13.56 3.36
C GLY A 281 -13.47 -12.02 3.34
N TYR A 282 -13.03 -11.42 2.24
CA TYR A 282 -13.00 -9.96 2.09
C TYR A 282 -14.36 -9.42 1.66
N THR A 283 -15.38 -9.66 2.50
CA THR A 283 -16.76 -9.19 2.32
C THR A 283 -17.21 -8.40 3.54
N ALA A 284 -18.10 -7.42 3.33
CA ALA A 284 -18.65 -6.63 4.42
C ALA A 284 -19.33 -7.52 5.48
N ASP A 285 -20.05 -8.55 5.06
CA ASP A 285 -20.76 -9.46 5.98
C ASP A 285 -19.78 -10.23 6.89
N ASN A 286 -18.66 -10.72 6.36
CA ASN A 286 -17.63 -11.38 7.17
C ASN A 286 -16.95 -10.38 8.12
N VAL A 287 -16.66 -9.16 7.67
CA VAL A 287 -16.08 -8.11 8.53
C VAL A 287 -17.04 -7.82 9.69
N VAL A 288 -18.34 -7.63 9.43
CA VAL A 288 -19.35 -7.42 10.47
C VAL A 288 -19.38 -8.58 11.48
N ALA A 289 -19.49 -9.82 10.98
CA ALA A 289 -19.53 -10.99 11.85
C ALA A 289 -18.29 -11.12 12.75
N ARG A 290 -17.09 -10.91 12.18
CA ARG A 290 -15.81 -10.96 12.91
C ARG A 290 -15.69 -9.83 13.93
N ALA A 291 -16.10 -8.61 13.56
CA ALA A 291 -16.04 -7.45 14.42
C ALA A 291 -16.98 -7.56 15.64
N LEU A 292 -18.21 -8.06 15.44
CA LEU A 292 -19.16 -8.28 16.52
C LEU A 292 -18.69 -9.41 17.48
N ALA A 293 -18.20 -10.52 16.95
CA ALA A 293 -17.63 -11.60 17.78
C ALA A 293 -16.41 -11.13 18.58
N LEU A 294 -15.55 -10.29 17.94
CA LEU A 294 -14.42 -9.69 18.64
C LEU A 294 -14.87 -8.79 19.78
N ARG A 295 -15.84 -7.90 19.54
CA ARG A 295 -16.39 -7.00 20.55
C ARG A 295 -16.94 -7.78 21.76
N GLU A 296 -17.73 -8.83 21.52
CA GLU A 296 -18.27 -9.69 22.60
C GLU A 296 -17.14 -10.32 23.42
N ARG A 297 -16.09 -10.84 22.77
CA ARG A 297 -14.94 -11.46 23.45
C ARG A 297 -14.18 -10.47 24.33
N VAL A 298 -14.02 -9.24 23.90
CA VAL A 298 -13.26 -8.20 24.62
C VAL A 298 -14.07 -7.61 25.78
N SER A 299 -15.40 -7.66 25.69
CA SER A 299 -16.31 -7.13 26.72
C SER A 299 -16.60 -8.14 27.85
N SER A 300 -16.15 -9.39 27.70
CA SER A 300 -16.35 -10.49 28.67
C SER A 300 -15.19 -10.56 29.64
#